data_db88338df8ab2610bee3537a3742ed3c
#
_entry.id   db88338df8ab2610bee3537a3742ed3c
#
_cell.length_a   1.000
_cell.length_b   1.000
_cell.length_c   1.000
_cell.angle_alpha   90.00
_cell.angle_beta   90.00
_cell.angle_gamma   90.00
#
_symmetry.space_group_name_H-M   'P 1'
#
loop_
_entity.id
_entity.type
_entity.pdbx_description
1 polymer ?
#
loop_
_entity_poly.entity_id
_entity_poly.type
_entity_poly.pdbx_seq_one_letter_code
_entity_poly.pdbx_strand_id
1 'polypeptide(L)'
;MLKYARLPLCFRVSSLTDLHPANIPLSLYIHMPWCVRKCPYCDFNSHAVPDGKLSLDLEQEYLHALVEDFKTQLEFAQGRHIHSVFIGGGTPSLISAQGYQWLFAQLKALLPFEADCEITLEANPGTVEHDPFADYLAAGINRLSIGVQSFNTEHLTKLGRIHSNADAISAIGLARDAGFKRINVDLMHGLPEQTLEQALLDLKLAVDNGATHISWYQLTIEPNTV
;
A
#
# COMPACT_ATOMS: atom_id res chain seq x y z
N MET A 1 4.15 6.74 34.72
CA MET A 1 3.14 5.65 34.79
C MET A 1 2.23 5.78 33.59
N LEU A 2 2.53 5.08 32.52
CA LEU A 2 1.69 4.99 31.32
C LEU A 2 0.49 4.07 31.64
N LYS A 3 -0.72 4.63 31.64
CA LYS A 3 -1.95 3.85 31.73
C LYS A 3 -2.17 3.18 30.37
N TYR A 4 -1.93 1.88 30.28
CA TYR A 4 -2.34 1.10 29.13
C TYR A 4 -3.87 1.12 29.04
N ALA A 5 -4.42 1.83 28.06
CA ALA A 5 -5.81 1.65 27.66
C ALA A 5 -5.94 0.22 27.11
N ARG A 6 -6.76 -0.60 27.77
CA ARG A 6 -7.12 -1.94 27.25
C ARG A 6 -7.93 -1.71 25.98
N LEU A 7 -7.33 -1.98 24.84
CA LEU A 7 -8.06 -2.13 23.59
C LEU A 7 -9.01 -3.35 23.73
N PRO A 8 -10.30 -3.21 23.46
CA PRO A 8 -11.22 -4.34 23.42
C PRO A 8 -11.11 -5.00 22.04
N LEU A 9 -10.03 -5.72 21.79
CA LEU A 9 -9.87 -6.54 20.61
C LEU A 9 -9.65 -7.99 21.03
N CYS A 10 -10.77 -8.60 21.45
CA CYS A 10 -10.88 -10.04 21.39
C CYS A 10 -12.20 -10.34 20.69
N PHE A 11 -12.15 -10.63 19.39
CA PHE A 11 -13.21 -11.39 18.76
C PHE A 11 -13.28 -12.72 19.53
N ARG A 12 -14.19 -12.84 20.49
CA ARG A 12 -14.52 -14.14 21.07
C ARG A 12 -15.25 -14.91 19.99
N VAL A 13 -14.55 -15.77 19.29
CA VAL A 13 -15.19 -16.86 18.57
C VAL A 13 -15.87 -17.72 19.62
N SER A 14 -17.15 -17.55 19.80
CA SER A 14 -17.94 -18.22 20.85
C SER A 14 -18.24 -19.67 20.51
N SER A 15 -18.11 -20.05 19.23
CA SER A 15 -18.23 -21.43 18.76
C SER A 15 -17.60 -21.61 17.37
N LEU A 16 -17.29 -22.85 16.96
CA LEU A 16 -16.86 -23.16 15.59
C LEU A 16 -17.92 -22.80 14.52
N THR A 17 -19.18 -22.63 14.93
CA THR A 17 -20.27 -22.16 14.06
C THR A 17 -20.15 -20.70 13.67
N ASP A 18 -19.36 -19.89 14.41
CA ASP A 18 -19.09 -18.48 14.10
C ASP A 18 -18.09 -18.32 12.93
N LEU A 19 -17.44 -19.40 12.52
CA LEU A 19 -16.51 -19.44 11.38
C LEU A 19 -17.22 -19.69 10.03
N HIS A 20 -18.53 -19.44 9.94
CA HIS A 20 -19.20 -19.53 8.65
C HIS A 20 -18.60 -18.50 7.68
N PRO A 21 -18.21 -18.88 6.45
CA PRO A 21 -17.57 -17.96 5.49
C PRO A 21 -18.31 -16.63 5.31
N ALA A 22 -19.64 -16.63 5.35
CA ALA A 22 -20.45 -15.42 5.24
C ALA A 22 -20.21 -14.39 6.37
N ASN A 23 -19.65 -14.81 7.51
CA ASN A 23 -19.36 -13.92 8.65
C ASN A 23 -17.93 -13.36 8.60
N ILE A 24 -17.12 -13.77 7.63
CA ILE A 24 -15.74 -13.31 7.49
C ILE A 24 -15.70 -12.21 6.42
N PRO A 25 -15.24 -10.98 6.75
CA PRO A 25 -15.10 -9.94 5.74
C PRO A 25 -14.25 -10.39 4.55
N LEU A 26 -14.69 -10.09 3.34
CA LEU A 26 -13.98 -10.44 2.12
C LEU A 26 -13.05 -9.30 1.73
N SER A 27 -11.75 -9.58 1.68
CA SER A 27 -10.76 -8.62 1.20
C SER A 27 -10.23 -9.04 -0.17
N LEU A 28 -9.97 -8.04 -1.03
CA LEU A 28 -9.37 -8.21 -2.34
C LEU A 28 -7.94 -7.68 -2.31
N TYR A 29 -6.97 -8.49 -2.71
CA TYR A 29 -5.61 -8.05 -3.00
C TYR A 29 -5.41 -7.93 -4.51
N ILE A 30 -4.93 -6.77 -4.97
CA ILE A 30 -4.58 -6.52 -6.36
C ILE A 30 -3.07 -6.32 -6.43
N HIS A 31 -2.40 -7.16 -7.22
CA HIS A 31 -0.95 -7.10 -7.37
C HIS A 31 -0.56 -6.22 -8.55
N MET A 32 0.36 -5.26 -8.35
CA MET A 32 0.96 -4.46 -9.39
C MET A 32 2.44 -4.80 -9.50
N PRO A 33 2.90 -5.44 -10.60
CA PRO A 33 4.23 -6.04 -10.64
C PRO A 33 5.35 -5.07 -11.06
N TRP A 34 5.08 -3.78 -11.22
CA TRP A 34 6.07 -2.84 -11.75
C TRP A 34 6.60 -1.88 -10.70
N CYS A 35 7.91 -1.58 -10.82
CA CYS A 35 8.61 -0.55 -10.09
C CYS A 35 9.37 0.36 -11.06
N VAL A 36 9.58 1.62 -10.71
CA VAL A 36 10.56 2.48 -11.39
C VAL A 36 11.96 1.86 -11.28
N ARG A 37 12.28 1.39 -10.06
CA ARG A 37 13.53 0.68 -9.73
C ARG A 37 13.26 -0.36 -8.65
N LYS A 38 13.74 -1.60 -8.84
CA LYS A 38 13.67 -2.63 -7.80
C LYS A 38 14.73 -2.38 -6.73
N CYS A 39 14.31 -2.32 -5.46
CA CYS A 39 15.21 -2.16 -4.33
C CYS A 39 16.02 -3.45 -4.09
N PRO A 40 17.30 -3.36 -3.70
CA PRO A 40 18.17 -4.54 -3.49
C PRO A 40 17.62 -5.55 -2.48
N TYR A 41 16.96 -5.08 -1.43
CA TYR A 41 16.40 -5.91 -0.34
C TYR A 41 15.01 -6.49 -0.64
N CYS A 42 14.39 -6.10 -1.76
CA CYS A 42 12.98 -6.42 -2.01
C CYS A 42 12.84 -7.81 -2.67
N ASP A 43 12.13 -8.71 -2.01
CA ASP A 43 11.80 -10.06 -2.49
C ASP A 43 10.45 -10.13 -3.22
N PHE A 44 9.69 -9.03 -3.25
CA PHE A 44 8.39 -9.02 -3.91
C PHE A 44 8.49 -9.37 -5.39
N ASN A 45 7.43 -9.99 -5.92
CA ASN A 45 7.32 -10.27 -7.34
C ASN A 45 7.11 -8.97 -8.12
N SER A 46 8.20 -8.22 -8.31
CA SER A 46 8.20 -6.92 -8.97
C SER A 46 9.35 -6.80 -9.96
N HIS A 47 9.09 -6.04 -11.02
CA HIS A 47 10.01 -5.85 -12.14
C HIS A 47 10.19 -4.37 -12.44
N ALA A 48 11.42 -3.95 -12.70
CA ALA A 48 11.67 -2.59 -13.14
C ALA A 48 11.07 -2.37 -14.53
N VAL A 49 10.33 -1.27 -14.72
CA VAL A 49 9.85 -0.86 -16.04
C VAL A 49 10.98 -0.21 -16.83
N PRO A 50 11.04 -0.43 -18.17
CA PRO A 50 11.97 0.30 -19.02
C PRO A 50 11.80 1.81 -18.87
N ASP A 51 12.90 2.53 -18.78
CA ASP A 51 12.93 4.00 -18.64
C ASP A 51 12.11 4.56 -17.47
N GLY A 52 11.75 3.70 -16.49
CA GLY A 52 11.01 4.08 -15.30
C GLY A 52 9.54 4.49 -15.55
N LYS A 53 9.00 4.20 -16.73
CA LYS A 53 7.64 4.57 -17.12
C LYS A 53 6.84 3.36 -17.62
N LEU A 54 5.61 3.27 -17.17
CA LEU A 54 4.65 2.31 -17.71
C LEU A 54 3.98 2.91 -18.95
N SER A 55 3.91 2.17 -20.05
CA SER A 55 3.17 2.63 -21.23
C SER A 55 1.66 2.46 -21.02
N LEU A 56 0.87 3.33 -21.63
CA LEU A 56 -0.59 3.25 -21.56
C LEU A 56 -1.13 1.93 -22.12
N ASP A 57 -0.53 1.41 -23.19
CA ASP A 57 -0.93 0.14 -23.80
C ASP A 57 -0.72 -1.02 -22.83
N LEU A 58 0.44 -1.08 -22.15
CA LEU A 58 0.75 -2.12 -21.17
C LEU A 58 -0.15 -1.98 -19.92
N GLU A 59 -0.43 -0.75 -19.47
CA GLU A 59 -1.37 -0.50 -18.39
C GLU A 59 -2.76 -1.06 -18.73
N GLN A 60 -3.29 -0.72 -19.90
CA GLN A 60 -4.61 -1.19 -20.33
C GLN A 60 -4.68 -2.70 -20.47
N GLU A 61 -3.67 -3.32 -21.11
CA GLU A 61 -3.59 -4.77 -21.27
C GLU A 61 -3.62 -5.46 -19.89
N TYR A 62 -2.84 -4.95 -18.95
CA TYR A 62 -2.78 -5.52 -17.59
C TYR A 62 -4.09 -5.35 -16.83
N LEU A 63 -4.71 -4.18 -16.89
CA LEU A 63 -5.98 -3.93 -16.23
C LEU A 63 -7.10 -4.85 -16.77
N HIS A 64 -7.10 -5.11 -18.08
CA HIS A 64 -8.02 -6.08 -18.66
C HIS A 64 -7.74 -7.51 -18.18
N ALA A 65 -6.46 -7.91 -18.10
CA ALA A 65 -6.07 -9.21 -17.57
C ALA A 65 -6.50 -9.38 -16.10
N LEU A 66 -6.39 -8.33 -15.27
CA LEU A 66 -6.88 -8.36 -13.88
C LEU A 66 -8.40 -8.59 -13.79
N VAL A 67 -9.17 -7.99 -14.68
CA VAL A 67 -10.63 -8.22 -14.73
C VAL A 67 -10.95 -9.67 -15.11
N GLU A 68 -10.21 -10.24 -16.08
CA GLU A 68 -10.40 -11.64 -16.46
C GLU A 68 -9.97 -12.60 -15.33
N ASP A 69 -8.87 -12.33 -14.66
CA ASP A 69 -8.46 -13.09 -13.47
C ASP A 69 -9.51 -13.01 -12.37
N PHE A 70 -10.01 -11.81 -12.07
CA PHE A 70 -11.06 -11.60 -11.06
C PHE A 70 -12.32 -12.42 -11.34
N LYS A 71 -12.74 -12.58 -12.61
CA LYS A 71 -13.88 -13.42 -12.97
C LYS A 71 -13.69 -14.86 -12.53
N THR A 72 -12.44 -15.38 -12.59
CA THR A 72 -12.15 -16.75 -12.17
C THR A 72 -12.23 -16.95 -10.66
N GLN A 73 -12.15 -15.85 -9.88
CA GLN A 73 -12.16 -15.85 -8.42
C GLN A 73 -13.56 -15.64 -7.81
N LEU A 74 -14.57 -15.34 -8.62
CA LEU A 74 -15.93 -14.97 -8.13
C LEU A 74 -16.57 -16.05 -7.26
N GLU A 75 -16.29 -17.33 -7.51
CA GLU A 75 -16.83 -18.44 -6.71
C GLU A 75 -16.40 -18.39 -5.24
N PHE A 76 -15.20 -17.83 -4.96
CA PHE A 76 -14.69 -17.70 -3.60
C PHE A 76 -15.36 -16.56 -2.80
N ALA A 77 -16.10 -15.68 -3.47
CA ALA A 77 -16.87 -14.62 -2.80
C ALA A 77 -18.01 -15.21 -1.94
N GLN A 78 -18.64 -16.31 -2.39
CA GLN A 78 -19.71 -17.01 -1.64
C GLN A 78 -20.82 -16.06 -1.20
N GLY A 79 -21.23 -15.12 -2.08
CA GLY A 79 -22.30 -14.15 -1.82
C GLY A 79 -21.89 -12.95 -0.94
N ARG A 80 -20.62 -12.81 -0.54
CA ARG A 80 -20.14 -11.65 0.21
C ARG A 80 -19.82 -10.49 -0.73
N HIS A 81 -19.95 -9.26 -0.22
CA HIS A 81 -19.42 -8.06 -0.85
C HIS A 81 -17.95 -7.85 -0.46
N ILE A 82 -17.23 -7.09 -1.26
CA ILE A 82 -15.84 -6.72 -0.93
C ILE A 82 -15.85 -5.66 0.16
N HIS A 83 -15.27 -6.02 1.31
CA HIS A 83 -15.12 -5.16 2.48
C HIS A 83 -13.90 -4.23 2.37
N SER A 84 -12.80 -4.73 1.80
CA SER A 84 -11.59 -3.93 1.60
C SER A 84 -10.83 -4.36 0.35
N VAL A 85 -10.09 -3.41 -0.24
CA VAL A 85 -9.18 -3.64 -1.36
C VAL A 85 -7.79 -3.15 -0.96
N PHE A 86 -6.77 -3.98 -1.18
CA PHE A 86 -5.39 -3.58 -1.01
C PHE A 86 -4.64 -3.73 -2.35
N ILE A 87 -4.08 -2.64 -2.84
CA ILE A 87 -3.33 -2.59 -4.08
C ILE A 87 -1.87 -2.43 -3.74
N GLY A 88 -1.09 -3.47 -3.97
CA GLY A 88 0.31 -3.55 -3.55
C GLY A 88 1.20 -4.29 -4.52
N GLY A 89 2.41 -4.59 -4.09
CA GLY A 89 3.40 -5.39 -4.81
C GLY A 89 4.62 -4.58 -5.24
N GLY A 90 4.65 -4.07 -6.45
CA GLY A 90 5.72 -3.20 -6.94
C GLY A 90 5.50 -1.74 -6.54
N THR A 91 5.03 -0.92 -7.46
CA THR A 91 4.67 0.48 -7.24
C THR A 91 3.31 0.75 -7.88
N PRO A 92 2.21 0.51 -7.16
CA PRO A 92 0.87 0.67 -7.69
C PRO A 92 0.55 2.08 -8.22
N SER A 93 1.18 3.11 -7.66
CA SER A 93 1.02 4.50 -8.12
C SER A 93 1.62 4.81 -9.51
N LEU A 94 2.18 3.80 -10.19
CA LEU A 94 2.53 3.88 -11.61
C LEU A 94 1.33 3.72 -12.55
N ILE A 95 0.23 3.15 -12.07
CA ILE A 95 -1.03 3.05 -12.80
C ILE A 95 -1.77 4.38 -12.68
N SER A 96 -2.39 4.82 -13.77
CA SER A 96 -3.15 6.07 -13.80
C SER A 96 -4.40 6.02 -12.90
N ALA A 97 -4.81 7.18 -12.38
CA ALA A 97 -6.06 7.32 -11.64
C ALA A 97 -7.27 6.95 -12.52
N GLN A 98 -7.22 7.27 -13.81
CA GLN A 98 -8.23 6.86 -14.79
C GLN A 98 -8.26 5.34 -14.95
N GLY A 99 -7.11 4.68 -14.99
CA GLY A 99 -7.00 3.21 -15.02
C GLY A 99 -7.67 2.57 -13.80
N TYR A 100 -7.42 3.09 -12.61
CA TYR A 100 -8.11 2.63 -11.39
C TYR A 100 -9.62 2.89 -11.41
N GLN A 101 -10.04 4.04 -11.87
CA GLN A 101 -11.47 4.35 -11.99
C GLN A 101 -12.16 3.33 -12.92
N TRP A 102 -11.55 3.03 -14.06
CA TRP A 102 -12.04 2.02 -14.98
C TRP A 102 -12.06 0.62 -14.31
N LEU A 103 -10.95 0.20 -13.70
CA LEU A 103 -10.83 -1.09 -13.03
C LEU A 103 -11.93 -1.27 -11.98
N PHE A 104 -12.09 -0.32 -11.08
CA PHE A 104 -13.10 -0.40 -10.03
C PHE A 104 -14.53 -0.44 -10.58
N ALA A 105 -14.81 0.24 -11.70
CA ALA A 105 -16.11 0.14 -12.36
C ALA A 105 -16.36 -1.28 -12.86
N GLN A 106 -15.36 -1.95 -13.46
CA GLN A 106 -15.48 -3.33 -13.92
C GLN A 106 -15.64 -4.31 -12.75
N LEU A 107 -14.82 -4.19 -11.72
CA LEU A 107 -14.86 -5.08 -10.55
C LEU A 107 -16.20 -4.96 -9.80
N LYS A 108 -16.70 -3.73 -9.59
CA LYS A 108 -17.99 -3.46 -8.92
C LYS A 108 -19.19 -4.00 -9.70
N ALA A 109 -19.10 -4.04 -11.03
CA ALA A 109 -20.15 -4.62 -11.88
C ALA A 109 -20.22 -6.16 -11.74
N LEU A 110 -19.09 -6.81 -11.41
CA LEU A 110 -19.00 -8.25 -11.22
C LEU A 110 -19.31 -8.68 -9.77
N LEU A 111 -18.81 -7.92 -8.80
CA LEU A 111 -19.01 -8.19 -7.37
C LEU A 111 -19.07 -6.85 -6.62
N PRO A 112 -20.21 -6.54 -5.97
CA PRO A 112 -20.37 -5.27 -5.26
C PRO A 112 -19.34 -5.07 -4.14
N PHE A 113 -18.94 -3.81 -3.94
CA PHE A 113 -18.15 -3.38 -2.79
C PHE A 113 -19.10 -2.89 -1.70
N GLU A 114 -18.72 -3.03 -0.44
CA GLU A 114 -19.44 -2.41 0.68
C GLU A 114 -19.40 -0.88 0.57
N ALA A 115 -20.39 -0.21 1.15
CA ALA A 115 -20.51 1.25 1.03
C ALA A 115 -19.31 2.00 1.64
N ASP A 116 -18.71 1.43 2.68
CA ASP A 116 -17.55 1.94 3.41
C ASP A 116 -16.25 1.17 3.10
N CYS A 117 -16.21 0.47 1.97
CA CYS A 117 -15.05 -0.30 1.52
C CYS A 117 -13.76 0.52 1.59
N GLU A 118 -12.78 0.05 2.36
CA GLU A 118 -11.45 0.65 2.37
C GLU A 118 -10.66 0.22 1.14
N ILE A 119 -10.18 1.19 0.37
CA ILE A 119 -9.34 0.95 -0.80
C ILE A 119 -7.97 1.58 -0.56
N THR A 120 -6.98 0.74 -0.31
CA THR A 120 -5.59 1.15 -0.04
C THR A 120 -4.75 1.08 -1.31
N LEU A 121 -3.97 2.12 -1.57
CA LEU A 121 -2.93 2.17 -2.60
C LEU A 121 -1.55 2.31 -1.95
N GLU A 122 -0.61 1.45 -2.32
CA GLU A 122 0.81 1.66 -2.03
C GLU A 122 1.43 2.67 -2.98
N ALA A 123 2.24 3.58 -2.42
CA ALA A 123 2.98 4.60 -3.14
C ALA A 123 4.40 4.75 -2.58
N ASN A 124 5.33 5.25 -3.39
CA ASN A 124 6.69 5.54 -2.97
C ASN A 124 6.97 7.04 -3.04
N PRO A 125 7.59 7.66 -2.01
CA PRO A 125 8.00 9.06 -2.08
C PRO A 125 8.97 9.30 -3.24
N GLY A 126 8.89 10.47 -3.90
CA GLY A 126 9.85 10.89 -4.93
C GLY A 126 9.85 10.05 -6.22
N THR A 127 9.03 9.02 -6.33
CA THR A 127 8.71 8.44 -7.63
C THR A 127 7.71 9.36 -8.31
N VAL A 128 7.83 9.48 -9.61
CA VAL A 128 6.80 10.13 -10.41
C VAL A 128 5.57 9.24 -10.30
N GLU A 129 4.69 9.57 -9.35
CA GLU A 129 3.35 9.06 -9.36
C GLU A 129 2.76 9.43 -10.72
N HIS A 130 1.99 8.54 -11.31
CA HIS A 130 1.41 8.84 -12.62
C HIS A 130 0.54 10.10 -12.53
N ASP A 131 -0.25 10.22 -11.44
CA ASP A 131 -1.19 11.31 -11.21
C ASP A 131 -1.07 11.89 -9.79
N PRO A 132 -1.54 13.12 -9.55
CA PRO A 132 -1.66 13.69 -8.21
C PRO A 132 -2.51 12.83 -7.27
N PHE A 133 -2.22 12.81 -5.98
CA PHE A 133 -3.00 12.06 -4.99
C PHE A 133 -4.49 12.41 -4.97
N ALA A 134 -4.85 13.66 -5.32
CA ALA A 134 -6.24 14.08 -5.42
C ALA A 134 -7.02 13.29 -6.49
N ASP A 135 -6.38 12.92 -7.60
CA ASP A 135 -6.99 12.15 -8.67
C ASP A 135 -7.22 10.69 -8.26
N TYR A 136 -6.28 10.09 -7.51
CA TYR A 136 -6.48 8.78 -6.91
C TYR A 136 -7.61 8.77 -5.88
N LEU A 137 -7.73 9.84 -5.07
CA LEU A 137 -8.86 10.00 -4.15
C LEU A 137 -10.19 10.08 -4.93
N ALA A 138 -10.23 10.85 -6.02
CA ALA A 138 -11.41 10.96 -6.89
C ALA A 138 -11.74 9.64 -7.60
N ALA A 139 -10.75 8.80 -7.91
CA ALA A 139 -10.95 7.45 -8.45
C ALA A 139 -11.53 6.47 -7.43
N GLY A 140 -11.57 6.83 -6.14
CA GLY A 140 -12.17 6.02 -5.08
C GLY A 140 -11.16 5.38 -4.11
N ILE A 141 -9.87 5.61 -4.29
CA ILE A 141 -8.85 5.20 -3.32
C ILE A 141 -8.98 6.10 -2.09
N ASN A 142 -9.13 5.53 -0.90
CA ASN A 142 -9.42 6.30 0.33
C ASN A 142 -8.40 6.10 1.47
N ARG A 143 -7.35 5.31 1.22
CA ARG A 143 -6.21 5.10 2.10
C ARG A 143 -4.92 5.02 1.28
N LEU A 144 -3.84 5.62 1.78
CA LEU A 144 -2.51 5.49 1.19
C LEU A 144 -1.58 4.72 2.15
N SER A 145 -0.67 3.91 1.59
CA SER A 145 0.49 3.35 2.29
C SER A 145 1.75 3.86 1.60
N ILE A 146 2.52 4.70 2.31
CA ILE A 146 3.67 5.39 1.74
C ILE A 146 4.95 4.72 2.22
N GLY A 147 5.70 4.12 1.29
CA GLY A 147 6.94 3.39 1.54
C GLY A 147 8.13 4.30 1.84
N VAL A 148 8.13 4.97 2.99
CA VAL A 148 9.21 5.87 3.42
C VAL A 148 10.46 5.12 3.82
N GLN A 149 10.34 4.02 4.56
CA GLN A 149 11.37 3.14 5.09
C GLN A 149 12.24 3.78 6.18
N SER A 150 12.75 4.99 6.00
CA SER A 150 13.46 5.81 6.99
C SER A 150 13.42 7.27 6.59
N PHE A 151 13.52 8.17 7.55
CA PHE A 151 13.77 9.60 7.29
C PHE A 151 15.27 9.94 7.33
N ASN A 152 16.15 8.97 7.55
CA ASN A 152 17.59 9.16 7.51
C ASN A 152 18.12 8.89 6.09
N THR A 153 18.72 9.92 5.47
CA THR A 153 19.23 9.84 4.09
C THR A 153 20.34 8.78 3.92
N GLU A 154 21.18 8.55 4.95
CA GLU A 154 22.22 7.52 4.88
C GLU A 154 21.61 6.11 4.85
N HIS A 155 20.59 5.86 5.68
CA HIS A 155 19.87 4.60 5.68
C HIS A 155 19.13 4.37 4.36
N LEU A 156 18.47 5.40 3.82
CA LEU A 156 17.82 5.33 2.51
C LEU A 156 18.82 4.97 1.40
N THR A 157 20.00 5.57 1.42
CA THR A 157 21.09 5.27 0.47
C THR A 157 21.54 3.81 0.58
N LYS A 158 21.77 3.32 1.81
CA LYS A 158 22.14 1.91 2.06
C LYS A 158 21.06 0.92 1.64
N LEU A 159 19.78 1.30 1.74
CA LEU A 159 18.64 0.54 1.23
C LEU A 159 18.51 0.60 -0.31
N GLY A 160 19.27 1.44 -0.99
CA GLY A 160 19.13 1.66 -2.43
C GLY A 160 17.86 2.41 -2.83
N ARG A 161 17.26 3.18 -1.88
CA ARG A 161 16.10 4.03 -2.16
C ARG A 161 16.51 5.23 -2.99
N ILE A 162 15.61 5.69 -3.85
CA ILE A 162 15.84 6.82 -4.77
C ILE A 162 15.29 8.15 -4.23
N HIS A 163 14.45 8.12 -3.20
CA HIS A 163 13.89 9.31 -2.57
C HIS A 163 14.73 9.78 -1.39
N SER A 164 14.63 11.05 -1.09
CA SER A 164 15.23 11.72 0.06
C SER A 164 14.25 11.84 1.24
N ASN A 165 14.76 12.28 2.40
CA ASN A 165 13.93 12.68 3.55
C ASN A 165 12.91 13.78 3.16
N ALA A 166 13.34 14.77 2.38
CA ALA A 166 12.44 15.84 1.94
C ALA A 166 11.29 15.32 1.07
N ASP A 167 11.57 14.36 0.18
CA ASP A 167 10.54 13.72 -0.64
C ASP A 167 9.54 12.93 0.22
N ALA A 168 10.02 12.22 1.26
CA ALA A 168 9.18 11.50 2.19
C ALA A 168 8.21 12.43 2.94
N ILE A 169 8.72 13.53 3.49
CA ILE A 169 7.91 14.53 4.19
C ILE A 169 6.91 15.19 3.21
N SER A 170 7.37 15.53 2.01
CA SER A 170 6.52 16.11 0.96
C SER A 170 5.37 15.17 0.57
N ALA A 171 5.64 13.87 0.37
CA ALA A 171 4.61 12.89 0.01
C ALA A 171 3.50 12.79 1.07
N ILE A 172 3.86 12.76 2.35
CA ILE A 172 2.88 12.74 3.44
C ILE A 172 2.05 14.04 3.44
N GLY A 173 2.69 15.20 3.23
CA GLY A 173 2.04 16.49 3.12
C GLY A 173 1.05 16.54 1.95
N LEU A 174 1.47 16.12 0.76
CA LEU A 174 0.65 16.05 -0.45
C LEU A 174 -0.57 15.13 -0.28
N ALA A 175 -0.38 13.98 0.39
CA ALA A 175 -1.48 13.07 0.69
C ALA A 175 -2.53 13.71 1.60
N ARG A 176 -2.08 14.40 2.65
CA ARG A 176 -2.97 15.14 3.56
C ARG A 176 -3.71 16.27 2.84
N ASP A 177 -2.97 17.07 2.04
CA ASP A 177 -3.51 18.24 1.33
C ASP A 177 -4.50 17.81 0.22
N ALA A 178 -4.31 16.63 -0.38
CA ALA A 178 -5.26 15.98 -1.27
C ALA A 178 -6.55 15.52 -0.56
N GLY A 179 -6.57 15.45 0.77
CA GLY A 179 -7.74 15.12 1.58
C GLY A 179 -7.80 13.70 2.13
N PHE A 180 -6.74 12.88 1.96
CA PHE A 180 -6.68 11.57 2.57
C PHE A 180 -6.73 11.65 4.09
N LYS A 181 -7.64 10.88 4.70
CA LYS A 181 -7.80 10.79 6.16
C LYS A 181 -7.06 9.59 6.76
N ARG A 182 -6.68 8.64 5.94
CA ARG A 182 -5.96 7.43 6.32
C ARG A 182 -4.66 7.37 5.56
N ILE A 183 -3.57 7.71 6.24
CA ILE A 183 -2.20 7.71 5.70
C ILE A 183 -1.36 6.79 6.56
N ASN A 184 -0.96 5.66 6.00
CA ASN A 184 0.01 4.75 6.59
C ASN A 184 1.41 5.12 6.10
N VAL A 185 2.38 5.10 6.99
CA VAL A 185 3.80 5.24 6.66
C VAL A 185 4.51 3.93 6.99
N ASP A 186 5.13 3.34 5.98
CA ASP A 186 5.93 2.14 6.15
C ASP A 186 7.34 2.53 6.55
N LEU A 187 7.82 2.02 7.69
CA LEU A 187 9.13 2.25 8.26
C LEU A 187 9.84 0.93 8.54
N MET A 188 11.15 0.93 8.39
CA MET A 188 12.00 -0.21 8.69
C MET A 188 12.91 0.07 9.88
N HIS A 189 13.16 -0.97 10.68
CA HIS A 189 14.18 -0.96 11.72
C HIS A 189 15.18 -2.10 11.51
N GLY A 190 16.26 -2.08 12.29
CA GLY A 190 17.35 -3.04 12.10
C GLY A 190 18.13 -2.78 10.80
N LEU A 191 18.17 -1.52 10.38
CA LEU A 191 18.95 -1.09 9.21
C LEU A 191 20.46 -1.14 9.51
N PRO A 192 21.32 -1.27 8.49
CA PRO A 192 22.76 -1.29 8.68
C PRO A 192 23.24 -0.07 9.48
N GLU A 193 23.91 -0.32 10.61
CA GLU A 193 24.46 0.69 11.54
C GLU A 193 23.39 1.60 12.19
N GLN A 194 22.11 1.24 12.13
CA GLN A 194 21.05 2.02 12.77
C GLN A 194 21.13 1.93 14.29
N THR A 195 21.14 3.08 14.97
CA THR A 195 21.01 3.13 16.43
C THR A 195 19.54 3.09 16.86
N LEU A 196 19.29 2.79 18.14
CA LEU A 196 17.94 2.81 18.72
C LEU A 196 17.33 4.23 18.59
N GLU A 197 18.10 5.26 18.84
CA GLU A 197 17.66 6.65 18.78
C GLU A 197 17.23 7.03 17.36
N GLN A 198 17.95 6.57 16.33
CA GLN A 198 17.59 6.79 14.93
C GLN A 198 16.29 6.07 14.54
N ALA A 199 16.12 4.81 14.99
CA ALA A 199 14.88 4.07 14.75
C ALA A 199 13.67 4.74 15.42
N LEU A 200 13.83 5.23 16.66
CA LEU A 200 12.77 5.95 17.37
C LEU A 200 12.50 7.34 16.77
N LEU A 201 13.51 7.99 16.21
CA LEU A 201 13.36 9.26 15.51
C LEU A 201 12.52 9.10 14.23
N ASP A 202 12.69 8.01 13.49
CA ASP A 202 11.87 7.72 12.31
C ASP A 202 10.38 7.62 12.68
N LEU A 203 10.04 6.92 13.78
CA LEU A 203 8.66 6.86 14.28
C LEU A 203 8.13 8.25 14.66
N LYS A 204 8.94 9.03 15.38
CA LYS A 204 8.54 10.37 15.79
C LYS A 204 8.28 11.26 14.59
N LEU A 205 9.14 11.23 13.58
CA LEU A 205 8.99 12.02 12.36
C LEU A 205 7.74 11.63 11.57
N ALA A 206 7.40 10.34 11.49
CA ALA A 206 6.16 9.90 10.86
C ALA A 206 4.92 10.51 11.54
N VAL A 207 4.87 10.45 12.88
CA VAL A 207 3.77 11.02 13.67
C VAL A 207 3.69 12.55 13.51
N ASP A 208 4.83 13.23 13.66
CA ASP A 208 4.91 14.70 13.59
C ASP A 208 4.49 15.24 12.19
N ASN A 209 4.70 14.45 11.13
CA ASN A 209 4.30 14.82 9.76
C ASN A 209 2.87 14.39 9.41
N GLY A 210 2.15 13.75 10.33
CA GLY A 210 0.72 13.48 10.18
C GLY A 210 0.34 12.08 9.70
N ALA A 211 1.24 11.09 9.84
CA ALA A 211 0.86 9.70 9.66
C ALA A 211 -0.26 9.32 10.64
N THR A 212 -1.32 8.70 10.14
CA THR A 212 -2.42 8.19 10.97
C THR A 212 -2.21 6.73 11.37
N HIS A 213 -1.38 6.02 10.62
CA HIS A 213 -0.99 4.62 10.82
C HIS A 213 0.50 4.46 10.52
N ILE A 214 1.13 3.49 11.14
CA ILE A 214 2.53 3.14 10.90
C ILE A 214 2.65 1.62 10.79
N SER A 215 3.26 1.16 9.70
CA SER A 215 3.76 -0.19 9.55
C SER A 215 5.25 -0.16 9.88
N TRP A 216 5.63 -0.74 11.01
CA TRP A 216 7.03 -0.74 11.46
C TRP A 216 7.56 -2.17 11.50
N TYR A 217 8.47 -2.50 10.62
CA TYR A 217 8.96 -3.86 10.44
C TYR A 217 10.49 -3.91 10.32
N GLN A 218 11.05 -5.09 10.62
CA GLN A 218 12.48 -5.31 10.58
C GLN A 218 12.96 -5.57 9.15
N LEU A 219 14.14 -5.02 8.80
CA LEU A 219 14.85 -5.45 7.59
C LEU A 219 15.24 -6.91 7.74
N THR A 220 14.78 -7.75 6.83
CA THR A 220 15.13 -9.17 6.73
C THR A 220 15.96 -9.41 5.48
N ILE A 221 16.83 -10.43 5.54
CA ILE A 221 17.60 -10.89 4.39
C ILE A 221 16.81 -12.04 3.77
N GLU A 222 16.22 -11.79 2.63
CA GLU A 222 15.41 -12.78 1.94
C GLU A 222 16.20 -13.47 0.81
N PRO A 223 15.87 -14.73 0.48
CA PRO A 223 16.47 -15.41 -0.66
C PRO A 223 16.28 -14.61 -1.96
N ASN A 224 17.29 -14.61 -2.81
CA ASN A 224 17.31 -13.89 -4.11
C ASN A 224 17.30 -12.35 -4.01
N THR A 225 17.64 -11.79 -2.87
CA THR A 225 17.96 -10.37 -2.72
C THR A 225 19.47 -10.14 -2.77
N VAL A 226 19.92 -8.88 -2.92
CA VAL A 226 21.34 -8.50 -3.12
C VAL A 226 21.98 -8.07 -1.81
#